data_e9c6af9e2449959bf8bee2a4d62a447e
#
_entry.id   e9c6af9e2449959bf8bee2a4d62a447e
#
_cell.length_a   1.000
_cell.length_b   1.000
_cell.length_c   1.000
_cell.angle_alpha   90.00
_cell.angle_beta   90.00
_cell.angle_gamma   90.00
#
_symmetry.space_group_name_H-M   'P 1'
#
loop_
_entity.id
_entity.type
_entity.pdbx_description
1 polymer ?
#
loop_
_entity_poly.entity_id
_entity_poly.type
_entity_poly.pdbx_seq_one_letter_code
_entity_poly.pdbx_strand_id
1 'polypeptide(L)'
;MRKLRHISSFIVALISLAVAFSVVARDFNDKLMNRPYADLRRWHLGFSVGVHTQDLNFTNNGFVTDKGESWFIEQPAFSPGFCVNGLIDFRLNDYFNVRFSPGMYFGNRDIRMYEATTGATERQNIKSAHVVFPIDIKYSALRYRNVRPYLVGGIMPTYDVTKKRSDFIKLNATDFYITAGFGCDFYLPYFKFNPEIKFCFGLTDVLDTNRPDLADDPDKLKFTQSIKKATSQMVVLTFYFE
;
A
#
# COMPACT_ATOMS: atom_id res chain seq x y z
N MET A 1 -5.19 14.00 20.87
CA MET A 1 -3.97 14.82 20.73
C MET A 1 -2.74 14.04 20.22
N ARG A 2 -2.50 12.76 20.54
CA ARG A 2 -1.35 11.98 20.03
C ARG A 2 -1.38 11.75 18.49
N LYS A 3 -2.53 11.49 17.87
CA LYS A 3 -2.67 11.28 16.42
C LYS A 3 -2.27 12.50 15.58
N LEU A 4 -2.56 13.72 16.03
CA LEU A 4 -2.15 14.94 15.32
C LEU A 4 -0.62 15.16 15.31
N ARG A 5 0.09 14.75 16.37
CA ARG A 5 1.55 14.88 16.44
C ARG A 5 2.26 13.96 15.43
N HIS A 6 1.75 12.76 15.16
CA HIS A 6 2.35 11.85 14.17
C HIS A 6 2.10 12.33 12.74
N ILE A 7 0.92 12.90 12.46
CA ILE A 7 0.62 13.48 11.14
C ILE A 7 1.52 14.70 10.88
N SER A 8 1.71 15.57 11.85
CA SER A 8 2.59 16.73 11.70
C SER A 8 4.06 16.33 11.50
N SER A 9 4.55 15.31 12.22
CA SER A 9 5.91 14.79 12.03
C SER A 9 6.11 14.16 10.65
N PHE A 10 5.10 13.49 10.11
CA PHE A 10 5.14 12.90 8.78
C PHE A 10 5.14 13.99 7.70
N ILE A 11 4.34 15.03 7.85
CA ILE A 11 4.31 16.18 6.93
C ILE A 11 5.65 16.93 6.96
N VAL A 12 6.24 17.12 8.13
CA VAL A 12 7.56 17.77 8.26
C VAL A 12 8.65 16.90 7.60
N ALA A 13 8.63 15.59 7.78
CA ALA A 13 9.55 14.67 7.11
C ALA A 13 9.38 14.70 5.58
N LEU A 14 8.16 14.77 5.08
CA LEU A 14 7.86 14.87 3.65
C LEU A 14 8.35 16.20 3.06
N ILE A 15 8.14 17.31 3.79
CA ILE A 15 8.63 18.65 3.40
C ILE A 15 10.16 18.69 3.42
N SER A 16 10.81 18.10 4.43
CA SER A 16 12.27 18.04 4.50
C SER A 16 12.87 17.20 3.39
N LEU A 17 12.21 16.10 3.01
CA LEU A 17 12.60 15.29 1.87
C LEU A 17 12.47 16.05 0.54
N ALA A 18 11.36 16.79 0.36
CA ALA A 18 11.14 17.63 -0.81
C ALA A 18 12.17 18.76 -0.93
N VAL A 19 12.55 19.37 0.20
CA VAL A 19 13.61 20.41 0.25
C VAL A 19 14.98 19.80 -0.05
N ALA A 20 15.30 18.60 0.46
CA ALA A 20 16.55 17.89 0.16
C ALA A 20 16.66 17.58 -1.35
N PHE A 21 15.57 17.16 -2.01
CA PHE A 21 15.54 16.98 -3.46
C PHE A 21 15.76 18.29 -4.24
N SER A 22 15.28 19.41 -3.70
CA SER A 22 15.49 20.74 -4.35
C SER A 22 16.96 21.19 -4.29
N VAL A 23 17.70 20.82 -3.26
CA VAL A 23 19.12 21.16 -3.10
C VAL A 23 20.00 20.32 -4.04
N VAL A 24 19.70 19.02 -4.18
CA VAL A 24 20.42 18.12 -5.10
C VAL A 24 20.17 18.49 -6.57
N ALA A 25 19.01 19.04 -6.89
CA ALA A 25 18.68 19.47 -8.26
C ALA A 25 19.46 20.70 -8.74
N ARG A 26 20.13 21.42 -7.87
CA ARG A 26 20.83 22.68 -8.21
C ARG A 26 22.14 22.49 -8.97
N ASP A 27 22.79 21.32 -8.86
CA ASP A 27 24.08 21.02 -9.50
C ASP A 27 23.97 20.30 -10.85
N PHE A 28 22.76 19.91 -11.27
CA PHE A 28 22.55 19.37 -12.60
C PHE A 28 22.62 20.51 -13.63
N ASN A 29 23.50 20.35 -14.62
CA ASN A 29 23.63 21.25 -15.76
C ASN A 29 22.31 21.28 -16.54
N ASP A 30 21.39 22.12 -16.10
CA ASP A 30 19.97 22.23 -16.50
C ASP A 30 19.75 22.50 -17.98
N LYS A 31 20.82 22.79 -18.72
CA LYS A 31 20.77 23.14 -20.14
C LYS A 31 20.75 21.91 -21.06
N LEU A 32 21.23 20.75 -20.60
CA LEU A 32 21.28 19.52 -21.38
C LEU A 32 20.08 18.63 -21.10
N MET A 33 19.35 18.25 -22.13
CA MET A 33 18.26 17.31 -22.06
C MET A 33 18.82 15.89 -22.06
N ASN A 34 18.76 15.20 -20.93
CA ASN A 34 19.19 13.80 -20.81
C ASN A 34 18.21 12.90 -21.56
N ARG A 35 18.72 11.89 -22.27
CA ARG A 35 17.90 10.89 -22.96
C ARG A 35 16.75 11.52 -23.79
N PRO A 36 17.04 12.37 -24.80
CA PRO A 36 16.02 13.17 -25.50
C PRO A 36 14.98 12.32 -26.22
N TYR A 37 15.32 11.08 -26.62
CA TYR A 37 14.44 10.15 -27.33
C TYR A 37 13.79 9.10 -26.42
N ALA A 38 13.96 9.18 -25.09
CA ALA A 38 13.40 8.20 -24.17
C ALA A 38 11.86 8.14 -24.29
N ASP A 39 11.20 9.29 -24.37
CA ASP A 39 9.74 9.38 -24.42
C ASP A 39 9.15 8.95 -25.77
N LEU A 40 9.96 8.75 -26.81
CA LEU A 40 9.50 8.27 -28.10
C LEU A 40 9.38 6.75 -28.18
N ARG A 41 10.00 6.03 -27.25
CA ARG A 41 9.90 4.57 -27.20
C ARG A 41 8.49 4.16 -26.80
N ARG A 42 7.96 3.14 -27.46
CA ARG A 42 6.63 2.60 -27.14
C ARG A 42 6.63 1.77 -25.85
N TRP A 43 7.73 1.06 -25.59
CA TRP A 43 7.88 0.17 -24.43
C TRP A 43 9.01 0.64 -23.55
N HIS A 44 8.75 0.69 -22.26
CA HIS A 44 9.75 0.90 -21.22
C HIS A 44 9.70 -0.28 -20.26
N LEU A 45 10.85 -0.86 -20.01
CA LEU A 45 11.01 -1.95 -19.07
C LEU A 45 11.87 -1.46 -17.92
N GLY A 46 11.56 -1.95 -16.73
CA GLY A 46 12.29 -1.58 -15.53
C GLY A 46 11.91 -2.44 -14.35
N PHE A 47 12.29 -1.98 -13.20
CA PHE A 47 11.93 -2.57 -11.92
C PHE A 47 11.67 -1.46 -10.90
N SER A 48 11.06 -1.82 -9.79
CA SER A 48 10.87 -0.91 -8.68
C SER A 48 11.08 -1.57 -7.34
N VAL A 49 11.49 -0.77 -6.39
CA VAL A 49 11.56 -1.11 -4.98
C VAL A 49 10.82 -0.05 -4.19
N GLY A 50 10.24 -0.44 -3.07
CA GLY A 50 9.49 0.52 -2.29
C GLY A 50 9.18 0.03 -0.88
N VAL A 51 8.56 0.91 -0.13
CA VAL A 51 8.03 0.66 1.20
C VAL A 51 6.54 0.92 1.20
N HIS A 52 5.81 0.17 1.99
CA HIS A 52 4.36 0.35 2.11
C HIS A 52 3.91 0.20 3.55
N THR A 53 2.71 0.73 3.82
CA THR A 53 1.97 0.45 5.04
C THR A 53 0.71 -0.30 4.66
N GLN A 54 0.36 -1.33 5.43
CA GLN A 54 -0.87 -2.08 5.24
C GLN A 54 -1.73 -1.94 6.50
N ASP A 55 -2.86 -1.29 6.36
CA ASP A 55 -3.81 -1.08 7.44
C ASP A 55 -5.13 -1.80 7.15
N LEU A 56 -5.80 -2.26 8.19
CA LEU A 56 -7.12 -2.86 8.13
C LEU A 56 -8.11 -1.97 8.87
N ASN A 57 -9.16 -1.56 8.17
CA ASN A 57 -10.30 -0.89 8.77
C ASN A 57 -11.34 -1.91 9.18
N PHE A 58 -11.51 -2.08 10.49
CA PHE A 58 -12.50 -2.96 11.06
C PHE A 58 -13.79 -2.19 11.40
N THR A 59 -14.92 -2.73 11.00
CA THR A 59 -16.24 -2.27 11.46
C THR A 59 -16.72 -3.26 12.51
N ASN A 60 -16.80 -2.83 13.76
CA ASN A 60 -17.28 -3.65 14.87
C ASN A 60 -18.80 -3.83 14.79
N ASN A 61 -19.27 -5.01 15.19
CA ASN A 61 -20.70 -5.37 15.18
C ASN A 61 -21.41 -5.05 16.50
N GLY A 62 -20.68 -4.70 17.56
CA GLY A 62 -21.24 -4.51 18.91
C GLY A 62 -21.68 -5.81 19.57
N PHE A 63 -21.15 -6.95 19.15
CA PHE A 63 -21.46 -8.25 19.70
C PHE A 63 -21.04 -8.33 21.18
N VAL A 64 -21.95 -8.79 22.02
CA VAL A 64 -21.72 -9.06 23.43
C VAL A 64 -21.80 -10.57 23.62
N THR A 65 -20.78 -11.16 24.23
CA THR A 65 -20.77 -12.60 24.52
C THR A 65 -21.76 -12.94 25.63
N ASP A 66 -22.12 -14.22 25.77
CA ASP A 66 -22.99 -14.71 26.85
C ASP A 66 -22.41 -14.40 28.25
N LYS A 67 -21.10 -14.18 28.35
CA LYS A 67 -20.40 -13.77 29.57
C LYS A 67 -20.41 -12.25 29.81
N GLY A 68 -21.07 -11.46 28.93
CA GLY A 68 -21.14 -9.99 29.03
C GLY A 68 -19.89 -9.26 28.53
N GLU A 69 -18.96 -9.95 27.84
CA GLU A 69 -17.74 -9.37 27.31
C GLU A 69 -18.01 -8.65 25.97
N SER A 70 -17.50 -7.44 25.80
CA SER A 70 -17.52 -6.68 24.55
C SER A 70 -16.12 -6.46 24.05
N TRP A 71 -15.79 -7.05 22.91
CA TRP A 71 -14.46 -6.98 22.30
C TRP A 71 -14.42 -5.98 21.17
N PHE A 72 -13.44 -5.09 21.23
CA PHE A 72 -13.17 -4.09 20.19
C PHE A 72 -11.79 -4.35 19.60
N ILE A 73 -11.68 -4.11 18.29
CA ILE A 73 -10.40 -4.20 17.61
C ILE A 73 -9.83 -2.81 17.51
N GLU A 74 -8.65 -2.60 18.11
CA GLU A 74 -7.86 -1.42 17.87
C GLU A 74 -7.25 -1.46 16.47
N GLN A 75 -7.16 -0.29 15.82
CA GLN A 75 -6.44 -0.15 14.56
C GLN A 75 -5.02 -0.67 14.72
N PRO A 76 -4.52 -1.47 13.76
CA PRO A 76 -3.19 -2.00 13.83
C PRO A 76 -2.14 -0.90 14.02
N ALA A 77 -1.11 -1.19 14.77
CA ALA A 77 0.04 -0.30 14.87
C ALA A 77 0.68 -0.15 13.49
N PHE A 78 1.26 1.01 13.22
CA PHE A 78 2.01 1.26 11.99
C PHE A 78 3.06 0.16 11.77
N SER A 79 2.88 -0.63 10.71
CA SER A 79 3.76 -1.75 10.37
C SER A 79 4.26 -1.55 8.94
N PRO A 80 5.47 -1.00 8.76
CA PRO A 80 6.04 -0.84 7.44
C PRO A 80 6.42 -2.19 6.83
N GLY A 81 6.12 -2.34 5.55
CA GLY A 81 6.55 -3.44 4.71
C GLY A 81 7.42 -2.95 3.57
N PHE A 82 7.92 -3.88 2.77
CA PHE A 82 8.67 -3.56 1.56
C PHE A 82 8.05 -4.25 0.35
N CYS A 83 8.28 -3.68 -0.82
CA CYS A 83 7.79 -4.23 -2.08
C CYS A 83 8.87 -4.20 -3.16
N VAL A 84 8.78 -5.19 -4.05
CA VAL A 84 9.64 -5.31 -5.24
C VAL A 84 8.75 -5.67 -6.41
N ASN A 85 8.81 -4.89 -7.50
CA ASN A 85 7.99 -5.12 -8.69
C ASN A 85 8.84 -5.05 -9.96
N GLY A 86 8.45 -5.82 -10.97
CA GLY A 86 8.83 -5.56 -12.34
C GLY A 86 8.02 -4.38 -12.89
N LEU A 87 8.47 -3.80 -13.99
CA LEU A 87 7.79 -2.69 -14.65
C LEU A 87 7.73 -2.91 -16.15
N ILE A 88 6.54 -2.80 -16.68
CA ILE A 88 6.25 -2.72 -18.11
C ILE A 88 5.37 -1.48 -18.30
N ASP A 89 5.90 -0.46 -18.97
CA ASP A 89 5.17 0.78 -19.27
C ASP A 89 4.99 0.88 -20.78
N PHE A 90 3.76 0.98 -21.24
CA PHE A 90 3.39 1.08 -22.65
C PHE A 90 2.83 2.46 -22.95
N ARG A 91 3.51 3.21 -23.83
CA ARG A 91 3.08 4.54 -24.25
C ARG A 91 1.93 4.43 -25.26
N LEU A 92 0.80 5.05 -24.91
CA LEU A 92 -0.35 5.22 -25.81
C LEU A 92 -0.21 6.47 -26.65
N ASN A 93 0.11 7.59 -26.00
CA ASN A 93 0.33 8.90 -26.64
C ASN A 93 1.27 9.76 -25.79
N ASP A 94 1.37 11.06 -26.09
CA ASP A 94 2.29 11.97 -25.39
C ASP A 94 1.94 12.20 -23.91
N TYR A 95 0.70 11.94 -23.52
CA TYR A 95 0.22 12.17 -22.16
C TYR A 95 -0.12 10.89 -21.40
N PHE A 96 -0.51 9.84 -22.11
CA PHE A 96 -1.04 8.62 -21.49
C PHE A 96 -0.15 7.40 -21.75
N ASN A 97 0.14 6.70 -20.67
CA ASN A 97 0.78 5.39 -20.67
C ASN A 97 -0.10 4.39 -19.92
N VAL A 98 -0.03 3.13 -20.30
CA VAL A 98 -0.53 2.00 -19.50
C VAL A 98 0.66 1.31 -18.86
N ARG A 99 0.61 1.18 -17.54
CA ARG A 99 1.67 0.58 -16.75
C ARG A 99 1.18 -0.71 -16.12
N PHE A 100 1.95 -1.76 -16.26
CA PHE A 100 1.77 -3.03 -15.58
C PHE A 100 3.00 -3.30 -14.72
N SER A 101 2.81 -3.47 -13.41
CA SER A 101 3.93 -3.61 -12.47
C SER A 101 3.73 -4.80 -11.52
N PRO A 102 3.78 -6.06 -12.03
CA PRO A 102 3.63 -7.24 -11.20
C PRO A 102 4.76 -7.34 -10.17
N GLY A 103 4.42 -7.79 -8.97
CA GLY A 103 5.43 -7.88 -7.92
C GLY A 103 4.97 -8.55 -6.65
N MET A 104 5.79 -8.40 -5.62
CA MET A 104 5.56 -8.96 -4.30
C MET A 104 5.67 -7.90 -3.21
N TYR A 105 4.71 -7.93 -2.29
CA TYR A 105 4.63 -7.05 -1.14
C TYR A 105 4.76 -7.88 0.14
N PHE A 106 5.72 -7.54 0.98
CA PHE A 106 6.01 -8.24 2.23
C PHE A 106 5.79 -7.31 3.41
N GLY A 107 5.02 -7.76 4.38
CA GLY A 107 4.73 -6.98 5.57
C GLY A 107 4.21 -7.81 6.72
N ASN A 108 4.07 -7.17 7.87
CA ASN A 108 3.45 -7.73 9.06
C ASN A 108 2.29 -6.83 9.46
N ARG A 109 1.24 -7.42 10.04
CA ARG A 109 0.10 -6.70 10.61
C ARG A 109 -0.07 -7.10 12.04
N ASP A 110 0.04 -6.15 12.96
CA ASP A 110 -0.21 -6.38 14.37
C ASP A 110 -1.63 -5.93 14.71
N ILE A 111 -2.50 -6.90 14.94
CA ILE A 111 -3.88 -6.67 15.34
C ILE A 111 -3.94 -6.75 16.86
N ARG A 112 -4.57 -5.75 17.49
CA ARG A 112 -4.83 -5.72 18.93
C ARG A 112 -6.32 -5.76 19.16
N MET A 113 -6.74 -6.69 19.98
CA MET A 113 -8.11 -6.81 20.47
C MET A 113 -8.13 -6.40 21.92
N TYR A 114 -9.12 -5.61 22.30
CA TYR A 114 -9.23 -5.09 23.65
C TYR A 114 -10.67 -5.25 24.14
N GLU A 115 -10.83 -5.68 25.36
CA GLU A 115 -12.11 -5.79 26.02
C GLU A 115 -12.45 -4.52 26.78
N ALA A 116 -13.69 -4.03 26.62
CA ALA A 116 -14.13 -2.74 27.19
C ALA A 116 -14.29 -2.77 28.70
N THR A 117 -14.64 -3.92 29.32
CA THR A 117 -15.00 -4.04 30.73
C THR A 117 -13.78 -4.32 31.61
N THR A 118 -12.94 -5.28 31.23
CA THR A 118 -11.78 -5.71 32.03
C THR A 118 -10.48 -5.08 31.59
N GLY A 119 -10.45 -4.46 30.38
CA GLY A 119 -9.24 -3.93 29.78
C GLY A 119 -8.26 -5.02 29.31
N ALA A 120 -8.71 -6.28 29.24
CA ALA A 120 -7.89 -7.37 28.71
C ALA A 120 -7.51 -7.11 27.27
N THR A 121 -6.25 -7.39 26.92
CA THR A 121 -5.73 -7.12 25.57
C THR A 121 -5.10 -8.37 25.00
N GLU A 122 -5.59 -8.78 23.82
CA GLU A 122 -5.02 -9.86 23.03
C GLU A 122 -4.34 -9.28 21.78
N ARG A 123 -3.26 -9.94 21.33
CA ARG A 123 -2.49 -9.53 20.17
C ARG A 123 -2.31 -10.67 19.19
N GLN A 124 -2.51 -10.38 17.92
CA GLN A 124 -2.24 -11.30 16.82
C GLN A 124 -1.32 -10.64 15.80
N ASN A 125 -0.18 -11.27 15.53
CA ASN A 125 0.71 -10.85 14.44
C ASN A 125 0.42 -11.69 13.19
N ILE A 126 0.01 -11.04 12.11
CA ILE A 126 -0.26 -11.67 10.83
C ILE A 126 0.85 -11.27 9.86
N LYS A 127 1.74 -12.22 9.55
CA LYS A 127 2.69 -12.06 8.45
C LYS A 127 1.94 -12.14 7.13
N SER A 128 2.23 -11.26 6.20
CA SER A 128 1.60 -11.23 4.89
C SER A 128 2.63 -11.12 3.78
N ALA A 129 2.46 -11.95 2.75
CA ALA A 129 3.19 -11.86 1.50
C ALA A 129 2.16 -11.88 0.36
N HIS A 130 2.02 -10.75 -0.32
CA HIS A 130 1.05 -10.60 -1.40
C HIS A 130 1.74 -10.58 -2.75
N VAL A 131 1.26 -11.39 -3.67
CA VAL A 131 1.54 -11.23 -5.10
C VAL A 131 0.54 -10.22 -5.63
N VAL A 132 1.02 -9.18 -6.29
CA VAL A 132 0.21 -8.06 -6.78
C VAL A 132 0.35 -7.90 -8.28
N PHE A 133 -0.74 -7.48 -8.93
CA PHE A 133 -0.79 -7.26 -10.38
C PHE A 133 -1.39 -5.88 -10.70
N PRO A 134 -0.71 -4.77 -10.35
CA PRO A 134 -1.22 -3.43 -10.62
C PRO A 134 -1.30 -3.17 -12.12
N ILE A 135 -2.43 -2.63 -12.56
CA ILE A 135 -2.66 -2.12 -13.92
C ILE A 135 -3.09 -0.67 -13.74
N ASP A 136 -2.21 0.25 -14.12
CA ASP A 136 -2.39 1.67 -13.90
C ASP A 136 -2.39 2.43 -15.23
N ILE A 137 -3.20 3.48 -15.31
CA ILE A 137 -3.12 4.50 -16.35
C ILE A 137 -2.30 5.65 -15.76
N LYS A 138 -1.20 5.98 -16.41
CA LYS A 138 -0.31 7.08 -16.06
C LYS A 138 -0.62 8.26 -16.97
N TYR A 139 -1.03 9.39 -16.39
CA TYR A 139 -1.21 10.66 -17.07
C TYR A 139 -0.05 11.58 -16.75
N SER A 140 0.78 11.88 -17.74
CA SER A 140 2.01 12.66 -17.57
C SER A 140 1.87 14.03 -18.19
N ALA A 141 2.38 15.05 -17.51
CA ALA A 141 2.52 16.39 -18.07
C ALA A 141 3.55 16.42 -19.22
N LEU A 142 3.65 17.52 -19.90
CA LEU A 142 4.76 17.75 -20.83
C LEU A 142 6.08 17.77 -20.06
N ARG A 143 7.08 17.16 -20.65
CA ARG A 143 8.41 17.13 -20.09
C ARG A 143 9.02 18.55 -20.09
N TYR A 144 9.43 18.99 -18.92
CA TYR A 144 10.19 20.21 -18.76
C TYR A 144 11.65 19.85 -18.41
N ARG A 145 12.56 20.02 -19.39
CA ARG A 145 13.97 19.63 -19.26
C ARG A 145 14.14 18.15 -18.86
N ASN A 146 14.56 17.91 -17.62
CA ASN A 146 14.83 16.56 -17.09
C ASN A 146 13.78 16.09 -16.07
N VAL A 147 12.63 16.74 -16.01
CA VAL A 147 11.57 16.46 -15.04
C VAL A 147 10.24 16.35 -15.76
N ARG A 148 9.41 15.37 -15.35
CA ARG A 148 8.08 15.16 -15.90
C ARG A 148 7.15 14.64 -14.79
N PRO A 149 6.33 15.50 -14.16
CA PRO A 149 5.36 15.08 -13.17
C PRO A 149 4.21 14.29 -13.82
N TYR A 150 3.62 13.37 -13.06
CA TYR A 150 2.51 12.56 -13.53
C TYR A 150 1.54 12.19 -12.41
N LEU A 151 0.33 11.84 -12.80
CA LEU A 151 -0.68 11.21 -12.00
C LEU A 151 -0.85 9.75 -12.45
N VAL A 152 -1.21 8.89 -11.53
CA VAL A 152 -1.44 7.48 -11.80
C VAL A 152 -2.71 7.03 -11.11
N GLY A 153 -3.50 6.20 -11.79
CA GLY A 153 -4.69 5.59 -11.22
C GLY A 153 -5.01 4.28 -11.91
N GLY A 154 -5.55 3.33 -11.16
CA GLY A 154 -5.82 2.02 -11.71
C GLY A 154 -6.42 1.04 -10.73
N ILE A 155 -6.21 -0.24 -11.01
CA ILE A 155 -6.66 -1.36 -10.20
C ILE A 155 -5.48 -2.25 -9.84
N MET A 156 -5.54 -2.86 -8.66
CA MET A 156 -4.49 -3.76 -8.19
C MET A 156 -5.12 -5.02 -7.57
N PRO A 157 -5.35 -6.06 -8.37
CA PRO A 157 -5.65 -7.38 -7.83
C PRO A 157 -4.47 -7.91 -7.01
N THR A 158 -4.77 -8.51 -5.86
CA THR A 158 -3.76 -9.06 -4.96
C THR A 158 -4.13 -10.47 -4.52
N TYR A 159 -3.11 -11.28 -4.30
CA TYR A 159 -3.26 -12.62 -3.78
C TYR A 159 -2.26 -12.88 -2.65
N ASP A 160 -2.78 -13.21 -1.46
CA ASP A 160 -1.97 -13.54 -0.30
C ASP A 160 -1.47 -14.98 -0.38
N VAL A 161 -0.16 -15.17 -0.51
CA VAL A 161 0.50 -16.48 -0.61
C VAL A 161 0.97 -17.02 0.75
N THR A 162 0.69 -16.29 1.82
CA THR A 162 1.12 -16.70 3.17
C THR A 162 0.29 -17.90 3.64
N LYS A 163 0.95 -18.91 4.16
CA LYS A 163 0.26 -20.01 4.86
C LYS A 163 -0.40 -19.46 6.12
N LYS A 164 -1.72 -19.39 6.12
CA LYS A 164 -2.49 -18.90 7.26
C LYS A 164 -2.51 -19.95 8.34
N ARG A 165 -1.97 -19.62 9.53
CA ARG A 165 -2.21 -20.41 10.74
C ARG A 165 -3.63 -20.15 11.24
N SER A 166 -4.19 -21.12 11.95
CA SER A 166 -5.49 -21.02 12.61
C SER A 166 -5.40 -20.08 13.82
N ASP A 167 -5.46 -18.77 13.56
CA ASP A 167 -5.43 -17.72 14.57
C ASP A 167 -6.84 -17.15 14.78
N PHE A 168 -7.01 -16.17 15.67
CA PHE A 168 -8.30 -15.57 16.03
C PHE A 168 -9.04 -14.98 14.81
N ILE A 169 -8.31 -14.30 13.91
CA ILE A 169 -8.86 -13.67 12.72
C ILE A 169 -8.22 -14.27 11.47
N LYS A 170 -9.05 -14.75 10.56
CA LYS A 170 -8.63 -15.25 9.25
C LYS A 170 -9.05 -14.28 8.16
N LEU A 171 -8.13 -13.96 7.28
CA LEU A 171 -8.37 -13.08 6.15
C LEU A 171 -8.46 -13.88 4.85
N ASN A 172 -9.28 -13.44 3.91
CA ASN A 172 -9.35 -13.98 2.57
C ASN A 172 -8.01 -13.83 1.84
N ALA A 173 -7.73 -14.75 0.92
CA ALA A 173 -6.49 -14.73 0.17
C ALA A 173 -6.50 -13.69 -0.96
N THR A 174 -7.67 -13.34 -1.49
CA THR A 174 -7.82 -12.39 -2.61
C THR A 174 -8.35 -11.06 -2.12
N ASP A 175 -7.79 -9.98 -2.64
CA ASP A 175 -8.30 -8.63 -2.43
C ASP A 175 -8.15 -7.80 -3.71
N PHE A 176 -9.00 -6.79 -3.88
CA PHE A 176 -9.00 -5.89 -5.03
C PHE A 176 -8.92 -4.44 -4.54
N TYR A 177 -7.91 -3.71 -5.04
CA TYR A 177 -7.73 -2.31 -4.71
C TYR A 177 -8.01 -1.42 -5.92
N ILE A 178 -8.61 -0.25 -5.65
CA ILE A 178 -8.50 0.91 -6.52
C ILE A 178 -7.28 1.70 -6.06
N THR A 179 -6.47 2.13 -7.01
CA THR A 179 -5.24 2.86 -6.76
C THR A 179 -5.32 4.26 -7.35
N ALA A 180 -4.79 5.23 -6.61
CA ALA A 180 -4.58 6.59 -7.07
C ALA A 180 -3.27 7.11 -6.51
N GLY A 181 -2.50 7.84 -7.31
CA GLY A 181 -1.19 8.31 -6.87
C GLY A 181 -0.62 9.40 -7.76
N PHE A 182 0.53 9.85 -7.38
CA PHE A 182 1.29 10.83 -8.14
C PHE A 182 2.78 10.56 -8.01
N GLY A 183 3.53 10.98 -9.01
CA GLY A 183 4.96 10.82 -9.06
C GLY A 183 5.62 11.82 -9.99
N CYS A 184 6.91 11.65 -10.15
CA CYS A 184 7.70 12.48 -11.02
C CYS A 184 8.78 11.67 -11.71
N ASP A 185 8.86 11.75 -13.04
CA ASP A 185 9.95 11.15 -13.80
C ASP A 185 11.15 12.11 -13.79
N PHE A 186 12.28 11.64 -13.29
CA PHE A 186 13.57 12.31 -13.36
C PHE A 186 14.46 11.63 -14.40
N TYR A 187 14.83 12.36 -15.44
CA TYR A 187 15.69 11.84 -16.51
C TYR A 187 17.16 12.03 -16.15
N LEU A 188 17.76 10.98 -15.64
CA LEU A 188 19.19 10.95 -15.35
C LEU A 188 19.96 10.57 -16.65
N PRO A 189 21.29 10.76 -16.69
CA PRO A 189 22.06 10.46 -17.91
C PRO A 189 21.92 9.01 -18.39
N TYR A 190 21.80 8.05 -17.49
CA TYR A 190 21.82 6.61 -17.80
C TYR A 190 20.45 5.93 -17.66
N PHE A 191 19.60 6.40 -16.76
CA PHE A 191 18.31 5.79 -16.46
C PHE A 191 17.28 6.87 -16.10
N LYS A 192 16.01 6.48 -16.08
CA LYS A 192 14.91 7.30 -15.59
C LYS A 192 14.55 6.85 -14.18
N PHE A 193 14.52 7.76 -13.24
CA PHE A 193 14.18 7.54 -11.85
C PHE A 193 12.82 8.14 -11.54
N ASN A 194 11.87 7.32 -11.06
CA ASN A 194 10.50 7.76 -10.87
C ASN A 194 10.05 7.46 -9.42
N PRO A 195 10.20 8.39 -8.50
CA PRO A 195 9.54 8.32 -7.19
C PRO A 195 8.03 8.50 -7.35
N GLU A 196 7.26 7.64 -6.70
CA GLU A 196 5.80 7.61 -6.76
C GLU A 196 5.20 7.31 -5.40
N ILE A 197 4.17 8.07 -5.01
CA ILE A 197 3.32 7.78 -3.85
C ILE A 197 1.97 7.33 -4.37
N LYS A 198 1.53 6.16 -3.93
CA LYS A 198 0.26 5.53 -4.34
C LYS A 198 -0.59 5.22 -3.11
N PHE A 199 -1.85 5.59 -3.17
CA PHE A 199 -2.88 5.24 -2.19
C PHE A 199 -3.73 4.12 -2.77
N CYS A 200 -3.89 3.05 -2.01
CA CYS A 200 -4.64 1.87 -2.42
C CYS A 200 -5.80 1.66 -1.45
N PHE A 201 -7.02 1.57 -1.99
CA PHE A 201 -8.25 1.40 -1.24
C PHE A 201 -8.86 0.05 -1.61
N GLY A 202 -8.93 -0.87 -0.64
CA GLY A 202 -9.54 -2.19 -0.80
C GLY A 202 -11.04 -2.08 -0.97
N LEU A 203 -11.57 -2.76 -1.97
CA LEU A 203 -12.99 -2.79 -2.30
C LEU A 203 -13.71 -3.98 -1.66
N THR A 204 -12.98 -5.07 -1.44
CA THR A 204 -13.54 -6.33 -0.96
C THR A 204 -13.53 -6.41 0.56
N ASP A 205 -14.47 -7.19 1.11
CA ASP A 205 -14.40 -7.60 2.50
C ASP A 205 -13.39 -8.75 2.61
N VAL A 206 -12.31 -8.47 3.32
CA VAL A 206 -11.23 -9.45 3.48
C VAL A 206 -11.42 -10.34 4.71
N LEU A 207 -12.52 -10.18 5.46
CA LEU A 207 -12.81 -11.03 6.60
C LEU A 207 -13.39 -12.39 6.14
N ASP A 208 -12.75 -13.50 6.54
CA ASP A 208 -13.32 -14.83 6.38
C ASP A 208 -14.20 -15.16 7.60
N THR A 209 -15.51 -15.06 7.44
CA THR A 209 -16.50 -15.35 8.48
C THR A 209 -16.82 -16.84 8.61
N ASN A 210 -16.51 -17.63 7.59
CA ASN A 210 -16.77 -19.06 7.60
C ASN A 210 -15.60 -19.81 8.27
N ARG A 211 -15.76 -20.09 9.57
CA ARG A 211 -14.73 -20.67 10.44
C ARG A 211 -15.16 -22.03 11.02
N PRO A 212 -15.30 -23.08 10.19
CA PRO A 212 -15.60 -24.42 10.69
C PRO A 212 -14.47 -24.98 11.58
N ASP A 213 -13.25 -24.48 11.41
CA ASP A 213 -12.06 -24.79 12.19
C ASP A 213 -12.12 -24.33 13.65
N LEU A 214 -13.03 -23.38 13.99
CA LEU A 214 -13.25 -22.88 15.35
C LEU A 214 -14.59 -23.29 15.94
N ALA A 215 -15.32 -24.21 15.31
CA ALA A 215 -16.61 -24.69 15.83
C ALA A 215 -16.49 -25.28 17.26
N ASP A 216 -15.36 -25.89 17.57
CA ASP A 216 -15.07 -26.49 18.86
C ASP A 216 -14.41 -25.54 19.88
N ASP A 217 -14.11 -24.27 19.49
CA ASP A 217 -13.42 -23.29 20.33
C ASP A 217 -14.19 -21.93 20.36
N PRO A 218 -15.27 -21.84 21.17
CA PRO A 218 -16.10 -20.64 21.24
C PRO A 218 -15.35 -19.41 21.77
N ASP A 219 -14.29 -19.62 22.56
CA ASP A 219 -13.47 -18.53 23.11
C ASP A 219 -12.66 -17.81 22.02
N LYS A 220 -12.37 -18.46 20.89
CA LYS A 220 -11.75 -17.80 19.71
C LYS A 220 -12.77 -17.30 18.71
N LEU A 221 -13.92 -17.96 18.60
CA LEU A 221 -14.97 -17.59 17.68
C LEU A 221 -15.54 -16.20 17.98
N LYS A 222 -15.59 -15.79 19.26
CA LYS A 222 -16.07 -14.48 19.72
C LYS A 222 -15.39 -13.31 19.00
N PHE A 223 -14.09 -13.41 18.67
CA PHE A 223 -13.34 -12.36 18.00
C PHE A 223 -13.80 -12.16 16.55
N THR A 224 -14.04 -13.25 15.82
CA THR A 224 -14.57 -13.18 14.45
C THR A 224 -15.99 -12.63 14.45
N GLN A 225 -16.83 -13.02 15.41
CA GLN A 225 -18.22 -12.56 15.52
C GLN A 225 -18.35 -11.09 15.92
N SER A 226 -17.35 -10.50 16.58
CA SER A 226 -17.33 -9.09 16.96
C SER A 226 -17.08 -8.14 15.78
N ILE A 227 -16.68 -8.65 14.60
CA ILE A 227 -16.36 -7.88 13.43
C ILE A 227 -17.47 -8.08 12.38
N LYS A 228 -18.02 -6.98 11.86
CA LYS A 228 -18.97 -6.98 10.77
C LYS A 228 -18.29 -7.03 9.40
N LYS A 229 -17.21 -6.27 9.24
CA LYS A 229 -16.49 -6.10 7.97
C LYS A 229 -15.05 -5.66 8.22
N ALA A 230 -14.13 -6.11 7.37
CA ALA A 230 -12.76 -5.65 7.33
C ALA A 230 -12.38 -5.22 5.90
N THR A 231 -11.92 -3.99 5.74
CA THR A 231 -11.41 -3.48 4.45
C THR A 231 -9.96 -3.10 4.57
N SER A 232 -9.20 -3.38 3.53
CA SER A 232 -7.76 -3.09 3.49
C SER A 232 -7.50 -1.68 2.96
N GLN A 233 -6.50 -1.01 3.54
CA GLN A 233 -5.94 0.24 3.01
C GLN A 233 -4.43 0.13 2.97
N MET A 234 -3.82 0.77 1.97
CA MET A 234 -2.37 0.74 1.82
C MET A 234 -1.87 2.07 1.27
N VAL A 235 -0.75 2.53 1.80
CA VAL A 235 0.02 3.64 1.22
C VAL A 235 1.37 3.07 0.80
N VAL A 236 1.75 3.31 -0.46
CA VAL A 236 2.97 2.76 -1.05
C VAL A 236 3.83 3.90 -1.55
N LEU A 237 5.08 3.93 -1.12
CA LEU A 237 6.13 4.78 -1.68
C LEU A 237 7.06 3.90 -2.51
N THR A 238 7.07 4.09 -3.81
CA THR A 238 7.81 3.26 -4.76
C THR A 238 8.82 4.08 -5.53
N PHE A 239 9.97 3.49 -5.81
CA PHE A 239 11.02 4.05 -6.63
C PHE A 239 11.21 3.16 -7.86
N TYR A 240 10.83 3.66 -9.02
CA TYR A 240 10.99 2.96 -10.29
C TYR A 240 12.31 3.35 -10.97
N PHE A 241 12.89 2.39 -11.64
CA PHE A 241 14.13 2.50 -12.43
C PHE A 241 13.86 1.96 -13.84
N GLU A 242 13.94 2.85 -14.85
CA GLU A 242 13.67 2.56 -16.26
C GLU A 242 14.86 2.85 -17.17
#